data_bc55a9be2f487266918d4931eae22ab5
#
_entry.id   bc55a9be2f487266918d4931eae22ab5
#
_cell.length_a   1.000
_cell.length_b   1.000
_cell.length_c   1.000
_cell.angle_alpha   90.00
_cell.angle_beta   90.00
_cell.angle_gamma   90.00
#
_symmetry.space_group_name_H-M   'P 1'
#
loop_
_entity.id
_entity.type
_entity.pdbx_description
1 polymer ?
#
loop_
_entity_poly.entity_id
_entity_poly.type
_entity_poly.pdbx_seq_one_letter_code
_entity_poly.pdbx_strand_id
1 'polypeptide(L)'
;MVEGEKYRLSFTVGGLLASQGRTLAELFCAQEPSEPSEPSEPPEQPESSESQELSPSSERPSPNAEVGESICQIRKQAVTENVLAIRTPSANARIVGEVLKRLSALTFEELAYLAGEEASYEDRAALMWVAMCRYYALVGEFASEVVLDHFLEGNLTLTYEDYDRYFALKATWHPELDAISGATYKKLRENLFKAMGEARIIDRSSGTIVPYLMGGTLEKMLAEAPTTLQYFPMRRSRDFLALGTDSEVR
;
A
#
# COMPACT_ATOMS: atom_id res chain seq x y z
N MET A 1 14.19 -10.60 -23.24
CA MET A 1 13.87 -10.90 -21.84
C MET A 1 13.82 -9.57 -21.13
N VAL A 2 12.65 -9.14 -20.68
CA VAL A 2 12.53 -7.95 -19.84
C VAL A 2 13.05 -8.38 -18.46
N GLU A 3 14.16 -7.81 -17.99
CA GLU A 3 14.58 -7.98 -16.60
C GLU A 3 13.47 -7.38 -15.73
N GLY A 4 12.68 -8.27 -15.12
CA GLY A 4 11.66 -7.87 -14.16
C GLY A 4 12.32 -7.17 -12.97
N GLU A 5 11.69 -6.12 -12.46
CA GLU A 5 12.15 -5.44 -11.24
C GLU A 5 12.27 -6.47 -10.11
N LYS A 6 13.41 -6.44 -9.37
CA LYS A 6 13.65 -7.39 -8.27
C LYS A 6 12.63 -7.23 -7.16
N TYR A 7 12.16 -8.35 -6.63
CA TYR A 7 11.26 -8.34 -5.48
C TYR A 7 11.89 -7.74 -4.22
N ARG A 8 11.14 -6.88 -3.56
CA ARG A 8 11.47 -6.38 -2.23
C ARG A 8 11.00 -7.38 -1.18
N LEU A 9 11.92 -7.96 -0.41
CA LEU A 9 11.64 -9.06 0.52
C LEU A 9 11.76 -8.64 1.99
N SER A 10 11.59 -7.35 2.32
CA SER A 10 11.81 -6.85 3.68
C SER A 10 10.59 -6.93 4.61
N PHE A 11 9.44 -7.49 4.17
CA PHE A 11 8.23 -7.62 5.00
C PHE A 11 8.34 -8.71 6.08
N THR A 12 9.50 -8.76 6.74
CA THR A 12 9.77 -9.67 7.86
C THR A 12 9.32 -9.12 9.20
N VAL A 13 8.81 -7.88 9.24
CA VAL A 13 8.43 -7.17 10.45
C VAL A 13 6.92 -7.06 10.56
N GLY A 14 6.38 -7.58 11.66
CA GLY A 14 4.96 -7.43 12.02
C GLY A 14 4.01 -8.13 11.05
N GLY A 15 2.72 -7.86 11.21
CA GLY A 15 1.67 -8.21 10.25
C GLY A 15 1.33 -6.99 9.40
N LEU A 16 0.05 -6.62 9.41
CA LEU A 16 -0.48 -5.50 8.63
C LEU A 16 -0.05 -4.12 9.17
N LEU A 17 0.11 -3.98 10.50
CA LEU A 17 0.51 -2.74 11.16
C LEU A 17 -0.50 -1.58 10.96
N ALA A 18 -1.81 -1.88 10.95
CA ALA A 18 -2.85 -0.90 10.62
C ALA A 18 -2.91 0.29 11.60
N SER A 19 -2.80 0.04 12.91
CA SER A 19 -2.78 1.13 13.92
C SER A 19 -1.55 2.01 13.78
N GLN A 20 -0.37 1.43 13.55
CA GLN A 20 0.87 2.17 13.31
C GLN A 20 0.79 2.96 11.99
N GLY A 21 0.12 2.38 10.97
CA GLY A 21 -0.14 3.04 9.70
C GLY A 21 -0.94 4.32 9.88
N ARG A 22 -2.05 4.27 10.63
CA ARG A 22 -2.84 5.46 10.98
C ARG A 22 -2.00 6.53 11.64
N THR A 23 -1.31 6.19 12.74
CA THR A 23 -0.51 7.16 13.51
C THR A 23 0.55 7.85 12.64
N LEU A 24 1.21 7.11 11.73
CA LEU A 24 2.20 7.74 10.85
C LEU A 24 1.55 8.50 9.68
N ALA A 25 0.38 8.09 9.20
CA ALA A 25 -0.38 8.86 8.21
C ALA A 25 -0.85 10.21 8.75
N GLU A 26 -1.22 10.29 10.03
CA GLU A 26 -1.55 11.55 10.71
C GLU A 26 -0.37 12.55 10.67
N LEU A 27 0.88 12.06 10.79
CA LEU A 27 2.08 12.91 10.65
C LEU A 27 2.30 13.40 9.22
N PHE A 28 1.97 12.60 8.21
CA PHE A 28 2.02 13.05 6.81
C PHE A 28 1.04 14.19 6.56
N CYS A 29 -0.20 14.05 6.99
CA CYS A 29 -1.23 15.06 6.80
C CYS A 29 -0.93 16.36 7.59
N ALA A 30 -0.23 16.26 8.72
CA ALA A 30 0.14 17.43 9.53
C ALA A 30 1.32 18.25 8.95
N GLN A 31 2.09 17.70 8.02
CA GLN A 31 3.25 18.38 7.42
C GLN A 31 2.93 19.11 6.12
N GLU A 32 1.73 18.96 5.54
CA GLU A 32 1.36 19.79 4.40
C GLU A 32 1.21 21.25 4.83
N PRO A 33 1.83 22.19 4.09
CA PRO A 33 1.59 23.62 4.35
C PRO A 33 0.12 23.90 4.09
N SER A 34 -0.54 24.47 5.09
CA SER A 34 -1.85 25.12 4.90
C SER A 34 -1.78 25.93 3.61
N GLU A 35 -2.76 25.79 2.71
CA GLU A 35 -2.85 26.57 1.47
C GLU A 35 -2.45 28.02 1.73
N PRO A 36 -1.62 28.63 0.87
CA PRO A 36 -1.32 30.05 1.02
C PRO A 36 -2.65 30.79 0.92
N SER A 37 -3.02 31.46 2.02
CA SER A 37 -4.12 32.41 2.07
C SER A 37 -4.04 33.28 0.81
N GLU A 38 -5.14 33.40 0.06
CA GLU A 38 -5.22 34.23 -1.15
C GLU A 38 -4.51 35.55 -0.91
N PRO A 39 -3.61 36.00 -1.82
CA PRO A 39 -2.99 37.29 -1.69
C PRO A 39 -4.08 38.34 -1.82
N SER A 40 -4.30 39.10 -0.76
CA SER A 40 -5.06 40.34 -0.79
C SER A 40 -4.56 41.17 -1.96
N GLU A 41 -5.45 41.59 -2.84
CA GLU A 41 -5.15 42.44 -4.01
C GLU A 41 -4.27 43.62 -3.64
N PRO A 42 -3.14 43.85 -4.32
CA PRO A 42 -2.37 45.06 -4.13
C PRO A 42 -3.11 46.25 -4.83
N PRO A 43 -3.11 47.47 -4.24
CA PRO A 43 -3.65 48.62 -4.86
C PRO A 43 -2.86 49.02 -6.13
N GLU A 44 -3.58 49.35 -7.16
CA GLU A 44 -3.06 49.85 -8.45
C GLU A 44 -2.07 51.00 -8.24
N GLN A 45 -0.88 50.91 -8.85
CA GLN A 45 -0.04 52.05 -9.18
C GLN A 45 0.64 51.87 -10.55
N PRO A 46 0.93 53.00 -11.25
CA PRO A 46 1.01 53.04 -12.71
C PRO A 46 2.39 52.67 -13.27
N GLU A 47 2.34 52.41 -14.59
CA GLU A 47 3.43 52.03 -15.47
C GLU A 47 4.67 52.95 -15.42
N SER A 48 5.84 52.32 -15.37
CA SER A 48 7.02 52.82 -16.07
C SER A 48 7.97 51.66 -16.40
N SER A 49 8.26 51.59 -17.67
CA SER A 49 9.20 50.72 -18.36
C SER A 49 10.61 50.80 -17.76
N GLU A 50 11.27 49.64 -17.63
CA GLU A 50 12.66 49.45 -18.07
C GLU A 50 13.09 48.00 -17.97
N SER A 51 13.80 47.58 -18.99
CA SER A 51 14.36 46.26 -19.21
C SER A 51 15.49 45.91 -18.23
N GLN A 52 15.50 44.72 -17.67
CA GLN A 52 16.77 44.08 -17.26
C GLN A 52 16.63 42.56 -17.08
N GLU A 53 17.34 41.86 -17.90
CA GLU A 53 18.23 40.73 -17.73
C GLU A 53 17.80 39.48 -16.90
N LEU A 54 17.93 38.38 -17.61
CA LEU A 54 17.96 37.00 -17.24
C LEU A 54 18.74 36.70 -15.93
N SER A 55 18.07 36.10 -14.99
CA SER A 55 18.70 35.36 -13.90
C SER A 55 18.16 33.91 -13.84
N PRO A 56 18.95 32.93 -13.42
CA PRO A 56 18.78 31.54 -13.78
C PRO A 56 17.58 30.88 -13.10
N SER A 57 16.93 30.04 -13.88
CA SER A 57 15.85 29.13 -13.48
C SER A 57 16.13 28.44 -12.15
N SER A 58 15.35 28.81 -11.13
CA SER A 58 15.13 27.98 -9.96
C SER A 58 14.40 26.71 -10.45
N GLU A 59 15.11 25.64 -10.67
CA GLU A 59 14.54 24.33 -10.93
C GLU A 59 13.69 23.95 -9.71
N ARG A 60 12.37 23.88 -9.92
CA ARG A 60 11.48 23.26 -8.94
C ARG A 60 11.92 21.81 -8.76
N PRO A 61 12.15 21.35 -7.52
CA PRO A 61 12.48 19.95 -7.28
C PRO A 61 11.38 19.05 -7.88
N SER A 62 11.77 17.94 -8.47
CA SER A 62 10.81 17.00 -9.04
C SER A 62 9.90 16.45 -7.90
N PRO A 63 8.61 16.20 -8.16
CA PRO A 63 7.65 15.76 -7.13
C PRO A 63 8.10 14.53 -6.32
N ASN A 64 8.94 13.67 -6.89
CA ASN A 64 9.52 12.53 -6.19
C ASN A 64 10.60 12.92 -5.16
N ALA A 65 11.26 14.07 -5.30
CA ALA A 65 12.26 14.55 -4.33
C ALA A 65 11.57 15.12 -3.07
N GLU A 66 10.48 15.85 -3.23
CA GLU A 66 9.70 16.41 -2.12
C GLU A 66 9.08 15.33 -1.24
N VAL A 67 8.51 14.29 -1.85
CA VAL A 67 7.97 13.12 -1.12
C VAL A 67 9.09 12.40 -0.35
N GLY A 68 10.28 12.27 -0.93
CA GLY A 68 11.43 11.66 -0.28
C GLY A 68 11.93 12.42 0.95
N GLU A 69 11.96 13.76 0.89
CA GLU A 69 12.35 14.62 2.00
C GLU A 69 11.31 14.58 3.13
N SER A 70 10.02 14.62 2.80
CA SER A 70 8.93 14.49 3.77
C SER A 70 9.01 13.15 4.52
N ILE A 71 9.21 12.04 3.84
CA ILE A 71 9.39 10.72 4.46
C ILE A 71 10.59 10.71 5.43
N CYS A 72 11.71 11.34 5.07
CA CYS A 72 12.88 11.42 5.92
C CYS A 72 12.62 12.22 7.21
N GLN A 73 11.92 13.33 7.11
CA GLN A 73 11.54 14.18 8.25
C GLN A 73 10.58 13.43 9.18
N ILE A 74 9.51 12.84 8.64
CA ILE A 74 8.55 12.05 9.40
C ILE A 74 9.25 10.89 10.11
N ARG A 75 10.15 10.18 9.42
CA ARG A 75 10.91 9.11 10.03
C ARG A 75 11.73 9.58 11.22
N LYS A 76 12.44 10.72 11.07
CA LYS A 76 13.26 11.29 12.14
C LYS A 76 12.38 11.66 13.34
N GLN A 77 11.29 12.34 13.11
CA GLN A 77 10.34 12.72 14.14
C GLN A 77 9.76 11.48 14.84
N ALA A 78 9.17 10.56 14.09
CA ALA A 78 8.52 9.37 14.62
C ALA A 78 9.45 8.48 15.47
N VAL A 79 10.73 8.39 15.08
CA VAL A 79 11.72 7.63 15.85
C VAL A 79 12.17 8.39 17.09
N THR A 80 12.43 9.70 16.99
CA THR A 80 12.94 10.52 18.11
C THR A 80 11.90 10.69 19.21
N GLU A 81 10.64 10.95 18.82
CA GLU A 81 9.52 11.16 19.76
C GLU A 81 8.87 9.84 20.20
N ASN A 82 9.28 8.71 19.60
CA ASN A 82 8.69 7.39 19.84
C ASN A 82 7.15 7.39 19.76
N VAL A 83 6.61 8.01 18.70
CA VAL A 83 5.15 8.21 18.52
C VAL A 83 4.35 6.90 18.51
N LEU A 84 5.01 5.79 18.18
CA LEU A 84 4.40 4.44 18.22
C LEU A 84 4.47 3.78 19.59
N ALA A 85 5.03 4.46 20.61
CA ALA A 85 5.19 3.97 21.98
C ALA A 85 5.83 2.56 22.06
N ILE A 86 6.82 2.28 21.20
CA ILE A 86 7.49 0.98 21.15
C ILE A 86 8.62 0.93 22.17
N ARG A 87 8.65 -0.13 22.94
CA ARG A 87 9.54 -0.28 24.13
C ARG A 87 11.03 -0.10 23.83
N THR A 88 11.51 -0.58 22.68
CA THR A 88 12.95 -0.51 22.37
C THR A 88 13.22 0.38 21.16
N PRO A 89 14.24 1.26 21.21
CA PRO A 89 14.57 2.15 20.09
C PRO A 89 14.83 1.41 18.78
N SER A 90 15.51 0.27 18.83
CA SER A 90 15.80 -0.55 17.64
C SER A 90 14.52 -1.12 17.00
N ALA A 91 13.57 -1.63 17.82
CA ALA A 91 12.29 -2.10 17.30
C ALA A 91 11.45 -0.94 16.75
N ASN A 92 11.45 0.22 17.46
CA ASN A 92 10.75 1.42 17.00
C ASN A 92 11.25 1.85 15.63
N ALA A 93 12.55 2.06 15.46
CA ALA A 93 13.14 2.48 14.19
C ALA A 93 12.84 1.50 13.05
N ARG A 94 12.81 0.20 13.34
CA ARG A 94 12.50 -0.85 12.36
C ARG A 94 11.02 -0.85 11.96
N ILE A 95 10.11 -0.71 12.92
CA ILE A 95 8.66 -0.68 12.64
C ILE A 95 8.27 0.61 11.94
N VAL A 96 8.75 1.76 12.39
CA VAL A 96 8.56 3.05 11.70
C VAL A 96 9.04 2.96 10.25
N GLY A 97 10.27 2.45 10.02
CA GLY A 97 10.80 2.29 8.68
C GLY A 97 9.96 1.36 7.79
N GLU A 98 9.41 0.28 8.37
CA GLU A 98 8.56 -0.65 7.62
C GLU A 98 7.20 -0.04 7.27
N VAL A 99 6.58 0.67 8.20
CA VAL A 99 5.29 1.35 7.95
C VAL A 99 5.45 2.44 6.91
N LEU A 100 6.47 3.28 7.00
CA LEU A 100 6.72 4.36 6.03
C LEU A 100 6.94 3.84 4.61
N LYS A 101 7.62 2.72 4.45
CA LYS A 101 7.75 2.04 3.14
C LYS A 101 6.39 1.69 2.55
N ARG A 102 5.47 1.16 3.35
CA ARG A 102 4.13 0.82 2.88
C ARG A 102 3.33 2.08 2.57
N LEU A 103 3.34 3.06 3.45
CA LEU A 103 2.63 4.32 3.25
C LEU A 103 3.11 5.06 1.99
N SER A 104 4.39 4.94 1.60
CA SER A 104 4.88 5.53 0.36
C SER A 104 4.27 4.94 -0.93
N ALA A 105 3.52 3.87 -0.83
CA ALA A 105 2.77 3.27 -1.95
C ALA A 105 1.30 3.70 -2.01
N LEU A 106 0.87 4.55 -1.09
CA LEU A 106 -0.47 5.16 -1.06
C LEU A 106 -0.45 6.56 -1.69
N THR A 107 -1.58 6.97 -2.25
CA THR A 107 -1.80 8.36 -2.68
C THR A 107 -2.02 9.25 -1.46
N PHE A 108 -1.94 10.56 -1.64
CA PHE A 108 -2.22 11.50 -0.56
C PHE A 108 -3.67 11.39 -0.06
N GLU A 109 -4.63 11.22 -0.97
CA GLU A 109 -6.04 11.02 -0.62
C GLU A 109 -6.24 9.76 0.22
N GLU A 110 -5.58 8.65 -0.16
CA GLU A 110 -5.60 7.40 0.61
C GLU A 110 -4.95 7.57 2.00
N LEU A 111 -3.87 8.34 2.10
CA LEU A 111 -3.23 8.67 3.38
C LEU A 111 -4.13 9.54 4.26
N ALA A 112 -4.78 10.56 3.69
CA ALA A 112 -5.71 11.43 4.39
C ALA A 112 -6.92 10.64 4.93
N TYR A 113 -7.47 9.73 4.12
CA TYR A 113 -8.55 8.86 4.56
C TYR A 113 -8.09 7.88 5.65
N LEU A 114 -6.90 7.28 5.52
CA LEU A 114 -6.31 6.40 6.53
C LEU A 114 -6.14 7.10 7.89
N ALA A 115 -5.71 8.36 7.89
CA ALA A 115 -5.54 9.20 9.08
C ALA A 115 -6.88 9.66 9.67
N GLY A 116 -7.88 9.91 8.81
CA GLY A 116 -9.17 10.52 9.14
C GLY A 116 -10.03 9.70 10.10
N GLU A 117 -10.94 10.39 10.80
CA GLU A 117 -11.90 9.76 11.71
C GLU A 117 -13.00 8.99 10.96
N GLU A 118 -13.22 9.30 9.68
CA GLU A 118 -14.26 8.69 8.85
C GLU A 118 -13.96 7.23 8.47
N ALA A 119 -12.66 6.87 8.39
CA ALA A 119 -12.26 5.52 8.06
C ALA A 119 -12.58 4.56 9.20
N SER A 120 -13.31 3.49 8.89
CA SER A 120 -13.53 2.39 9.82
C SER A 120 -12.23 1.63 10.12
N TYR A 121 -12.25 0.76 11.12
CA TYR A 121 -11.10 -0.12 11.35
C TYR A 121 -10.82 -1.03 10.15
N GLU A 122 -11.88 -1.52 9.53
CA GLU A 122 -11.84 -2.37 8.34
C GLU A 122 -11.24 -1.62 7.14
N ASP A 123 -11.63 -0.37 6.90
CA ASP A 123 -11.08 0.45 5.82
C ASP A 123 -9.60 0.74 6.02
N ARG A 124 -9.19 1.03 7.25
CA ARG A 124 -7.77 1.21 7.59
C ARG A 124 -6.96 -0.07 7.36
N ALA A 125 -7.52 -1.22 7.72
CA ALA A 125 -6.89 -2.51 7.45
C ALA A 125 -6.79 -2.77 5.94
N ALA A 126 -7.83 -2.46 5.17
CA ALA A 126 -7.82 -2.57 3.72
C ALA A 126 -6.77 -1.67 3.07
N LEU A 127 -6.67 -0.40 3.47
CA LEU A 127 -5.65 0.51 2.94
C LEU A 127 -4.23 0.05 3.25
N MET A 128 -3.99 -0.45 4.45
CA MET A 128 -2.68 -1.00 4.79
C MET A 128 -2.37 -2.31 4.04
N TRP A 129 -3.40 -3.09 3.69
CA TRP A 129 -3.26 -4.23 2.79
C TRP A 129 -2.91 -3.79 1.37
N VAL A 130 -3.61 -2.80 0.83
CA VAL A 130 -3.30 -2.16 -0.47
C VAL A 130 -1.86 -1.64 -0.48
N ALA A 131 -1.47 -0.89 0.56
CA ALA A 131 -0.12 -0.37 0.72
C ALA A 131 0.94 -1.49 0.70
N MET A 132 0.67 -2.60 1.39
CA MET A 132 1.55 -3.76 1.41
C MET A 132 1.63 -4.43 0.03
N CYS A 133 0.52 -4.61 -0.66
CA CYS A 133 0.46 -5.21 -1.99
C CYS A 133 1.18 -4.36 -3.05
N ARG A 134 0.98 -3.05 -3.03
CA ARG A 134 1.64 -2.13 -3.97
C ARG A 134 3.14 -2.01 -3.71
N TYR A 135 3.58 -1.97 -2.45
CA TYR A 135 5.00 -1.84 -2.12
C TYR A 135 5.78 -3.14 -2.33
N TYR A 136 5.16 -4.27 -2.05
CA TYR A 136 5.75 -5.61 -2.18
C TYR A 136 5.07 -6.36 -3.32
N ALA A 137 5.61 -6.27 -4.54
CA ALA A 137 5.04 -6.91 -5.73
C ALA A 137 4.74 -8.40 -5.50
N LEU A 138 5.65 -9.14 -4.82
CA LEU A 138 5.43 -10.54 -4.46
C LEU A 138 4.13 -10.77 -3.66
N VAL A 139 3.74 -9.82 -2.80
CA VAL A 139 2.50 -9.88 -2.01
C VAL A 139 1.29 -9.56 -2.88
N GLY A 140 1.37 -8.51 -3.69
CA GLY A 140 0.28 -8.09 -4.58
C GLY A 140 -0.04 -9.15 -5.64
N GLU A 141 0.99 -9.75 -6.22
CA GLU A 141 0.83 -10.84 -7.18
C GLU A 141 0.25 -12.09 -6.52
N PHE A 142 0.70 -12.47 -5.31
CA PHE A 142 0.08 -13.58 -4.58
C PHE A 142 -1.41 -13.32 -4.31
N ALA A 143 -1.77 -12.09 -3.94
CA ALA A 143 -3.17 -11.73 -3.73
C ALA A 143 -4.02 -11.85 -5.01
N SER A 144 -3.50 -11.40 -6.15
CA SER A 144 -4.24 -11.40 -7.42
C SER A 144 -4.20 -12.71 -8.17
N GLU A 145 -3.07 -13.45 -8.14
CA GLU A 145 -2.88 -14.66 -8.92
C GLU A 145 -3.25 -15.96 -8.17
N VAL A 146 -3.25 -15.91 -6.82
CA VAL A 146 -3.56 -17.10 -6.02
C VAL A 146 -4.85 -16.91 -5.23
N VAL A 147 -4.93 -15.85 -4.40
CA VAL A 147 -6.08 -15.67 -3.50
C VAL A 147 -7.35 -15.35 -4.29
N LEU A 148 -7.26 -14.42 -5.24
CA LEU A 148 -8.41 -14.05 -6.07
C LEU A 148 -8.83 -15.19 -7.00
N ASP A 149 -7.89 -15.88 -7.63
CA ASP A 149 -8.18 -17.01 -8.54
C ASP A 149 -8.86 -18.14 -7.77
N HIS A 150 -8.34 -18.54 -6.61
CA HIS A 150 -8.99 -19.51 -5.73
C HIS A 150 -10.43 -19.09 -5.37
N PHE A 151 -10.62 -17.80 -5.03
CA PHE A 151 -11.94 -17.29 -4.71
C PHE A 151 -12.91 -17.35 -5.91
N LEU A 152 -12.46 -16.97 -7.11
CA LEU A 152 -13.30 -16.97 -8.32
C LEU A 152 -13.65 -18.39 -8.77
N GLU A 153 -12.75 -19.35 -8.58
CA GLU A 153 -12.97 -20.78 -8.85
C GLU A 153 -13.85 -21.47 -7.79
N GLY A 154 -14.13 -20.80 -6.66
CA GLY A 154 -14.89 -21.38 -5.55
C GLY A 154 -14.06 -22.29 -4.64
N ASN A 155 -12.74 -22.34 -4.82
CA ASN A 155 -11.82 -22.99 -3.92
C ASN A 155 -11.47 -22.06 -2.77
N LEU A 156 -12.23 -22.10 -1.68
CA LEU A 156 -12.07 -21.15 -0.57
C LEU A 156 -11.00 -21.58 0.44
N THR A 157 -10.22 -22.62 0.19
CA THR A 157 -9.16 -23.06 1.10
C THR A 157 -7.80 -22.58 0.61
N LEU A 158 -7.11 -21.80 1.44
CA LEU A 158 -5.74 -21.34 1.20
C LEU A 158 -4.77 -21.96 2.19
N THR A 159 -3.72 -22.58 1.69
CA THR A 159 -2.73 -23.31 2.47
C THR A 159 -1.32 -22.73 2.33
N TYR A 160 -0.41 -23.16 3.18
CA TYR A 160 1.02 -22.84 3.01
C TYR A 160 1.61 -23.47 1.75
N GLU A 161 1.06 -24.60 1.29
CA GLU A 161 1.50 -25.26 0.05
C GLU A 161 1.16 -24.44 -1.20
N ASP A 162 0.07 -23.66 -1.19
CA ASP A 162 -0.25 -22.73 -2.25
C ASP A 162 0.79 -21.60 -2.35
N TYR A 163 1.22 -21.09 -1.20
CA TYR A 163 2.33 -20.13 -1.16
C TYR A 163 3.64 -20.76 -1.63
N ASP A 164 3.93 -21.97 -1.19
CA ASP A 164 5.18 -22.67 -1.52
C ASP A 164 5.27 -22.93 -3.04
N ARG A 165 4.16 -23.32 -3.69
CA ARG A 165 4.06 -23.48 -5.15
C ARG A 165 4.24 -22.17 -5.89
N TYR A 166 3.52 -21.13 -5.43
CA TYR A 166 3.63 -19.79 -6.01
C TYR A 166 5.07 -19.27 -5.91
N PHE A 167 5.68 -19.36 -4.73
CA PHE A 167 7.05 -18.89 -4.51
C PHE A 167 8.06 -19.63 -5.40
N ALA A 168 7.95 -20.95 -5.50
CA ALA A 168 8.81 -21.76 -6.38
C ALA A 168 8.64 -21.38 -7.86
N LEU A 169 7.41 -21.11 -8.30
CA LEU A 169 7.15 -20.64 -9.67
C LEU A 169 7.84 -19.29 -9.93
N LYS A 170 7.67 -18.31 -9.02
CA LYS A 170 8.30 -16.99 -9.16
C LYS A 170 9.83 -17.06 -9.12
N ALA A 171 10.40 -17.97 -8.33
CA ALA A 171 11.86 -18.18 -8.24
C ALA A 171 12.48 -18.60 -9.58
N THR A 172 11.73 -19.18 -10.51
CA THR A 172 12.24 -19.52 -11.86
C THR A 172 12.67 -18.29 -12.67
N TRP A 173 12.10 -17.12 -12.36
CA TRP A 173 12.37 -15.86 -13.07
C TRP A 173 13.04 -14.79 -12.17
N HIS A 174 13.08 -15.02 -10.86
CA HIS A 174 13.56 -14.11 -9.83
C HIS A 174 14.61 -14.77 -8.95
N PRO A 175 15.88 -14.79 -9.38
CA PRO A 175 16.97 -15.50 -8.66
C PRO A 175 17.21 -14.97 -7.24
N GLU A 176 16.78 -13.74 -6.93
CA GLU A 176 16.82 -13.21 -5.56
C GLU A 176 15.96 -14.00 -4.58
N LEU A 177 14.93 -14.72 -5.05
CA LEU A 177 14.10 -15.58 -4.21
C LEU A 177 14.86 -16.84 -3.77
N ASP A 178 15.73 -17.38 -4.61
CA ASP A 178 16.58 -18.53 -4.27
C ASP A 178 17.72 -18.14 -3.32
N ALA A 179 18.09 -16.86 -3.28
CA ALA A 179 19.18 -16.37 -2.45
C ALA A 179 18.80 -16.19 -0.98
N ILE A 180 17.51 -16.26 -0.60
CA ILE A 180 17.09 -16.07 0.79
C ILE A 180 17.31 -17.32 1.62
N SER A 181 17.55 -17.13 2.94
CA SER A 181 17.64 -18.24 3.87
C SER A 181 16.27 -18.89 4.10
N GLY A 182 16.26 -20.19 4.43
CA GLY A 182 15.01 -20.88 4.80
C GLY A 182 14.28 -20.26 6.00
N ALA A 183 15.00 -19.59 6.91
CA ALA A 183 14.39 -18.85 8.02
C ALA A 183 13.67 -17.59 7.51
N THR A 184 14.28 -16.84 6.58
CA THR A 184 13.65 -15.69 5.93
C THR A 184 12.42 -16.12 5.16
N TYR A 185 12.51 -17.16 4.35
CA TYR A 185 11.40 -17.73 3.60
C TYR A 185 10.18 -18.04 4.50
N LYS A 186 10.39 -18.79 5.58
CA LYS A 186 9.33 -19.10 6.55
C LYS A 186 8.72 -17.84 7.15
N LYS A 187 9.56 -16.85 7.47
CA LYS A 187 9.11 -15.59 8.07
C LYS A 187 8.28 -14.75 7.11
N LEU A 188 8.64 -14.67 5.83
CA LEU A 188 7.85 -14.02 4.80
C LEU A 188 6.47 -14.66 4.67
N ARG A 189 6.39 -15.99 4.57
CA ARG A 189 5.14 -16.74 4.50
C ARG A 189 4.27 -16.48 5.73
N GLU A 190 4.81 -16.64 6.94
CA GLU A 190 4.08 -16.40 8.19
C GLU A 190 3.53 -14.97 8.28
N ASN A 191 4.33 -13.97 7.88
CA ASN A 191 3.90 -12.57 7.93
C ASN A 191 2.84 -12.25 6.87
N LEU A 192 2.93 -12.86 5.69
CA LEU A 192 1.90 -12.72 4.66
C LEU A 192 0.56 -13.27 5.14
N PHE A 193 0.52 -14.50 5.64
CA PHE A 193 -0.72 -15.10 6.18
C PHE A 193 -1.24 -14.33 7.39
N LYS A 194 -0.34 -13.80 8.22
CA LYS A 194 -0.73 -12.93 9.32
C LYS A 194 -1.38 -11.64 8.81
N ALA A 195 -0.78 -10.98 7.83
CA ALA A 195 -1.32 -9.74 7.25
C ALA A 195 -2.67 -9.96 6.57
N MET A 196 -2.82 -11.04 5.80
CA MET A 196 -4.10 -11.42 5.20
C MET A 196 -5.20 -11.66 6.24
N GLY A 197 -4.87 -12.30 7.36
CA GLY A 197 -5.82 -12.49 8.46
C GLY A 197 -6.22 -11.19 9.15
N GLU A 198 -5.26 -10.28 9.36
CA GLU A 198 -5.51 -8.94 9.92
C GLU A 198 -6.31 -8.06 8.97
N ALA A 199 -6.13 -8.23 7.65
CA ALA A 199 -6.92 -7.58 6.60
C ALA A 199 -8.27 -8.27 6.32
N ARG A 200 -8.61 -9.35 7.04
CA ARG A 200 -9.83 -10.15 6.83
C ARG A 200 -9.97 -10.75 5.42
N ILE A 201 -8.86 -10.97 4.74
CA ILE A 201 -8.81 -11.68 3.46
C ILE A 201 -9.01 -13.19 3.69
N ILE A 202 -8.47 -13.70 4.79
CA ILE A 202 -8.62 -15.09 5.23
C ILE A 202 -9.01 -15.19 6.72
N ASP A 203 -9.71 -16.25 7.07
CA ASP A 203 -9.77 -16.71 8.46
C ASP A 203 -8.49 -17.48 8.77
N ARG A 204 -7.66 -16.95 9.67
CA ARG A 204 -6.36 -17.55 10.02
C ARG A 204 -6.49 -18.93 10.69
N SER A 205 -7.59 -19.22 11.33
CA SER A 205 -7.78 -20.49 12.06
C SER A 205 -8.05 -21.66 11.12
N SER A 206 -8.80 -21.39 10.05
CA SER A 206 -9.21 -22.40 9.06
C SER A 206 -8.46 -22.33 7.73
N GLY A 207 -7.77 -21.21 7.45
CA GLY A 207 -7.21 -20.92 6.13
C GLY A 207 -8.26 -20.60 5.08
N THR A 208 -9.51 -20.30 5.48
CA THR A 208 -10.61 -20.05 4.56
C THR A 208 -10.52 -18.62 4.02
N ILE A 209 -10.58 -18.47 2.70
CA ILE A 209 -10.71 -17.17 2.01
C ILE A 209 -12.10 -16.60 2.31
N VAL A 210 -12.13 -15.37 2.81
CA VAL A 210 -13.37 -14.68 3.20
C VAL A 210 -13.75 -13.71 2.09
N PRO A 211 -15.01 -13.77 1.56
CA PRO A 211 -15.50 -12.78 0.62
C PRO A 211 -15.35 -11.37 1.18
N TYR A 212 -14.69 -10.47 0.46
CA TYR A 212 -14.45 -9.11 0.96
C TYR A 212 -15.60 -8.18 0.62
N LEU A 213 -16.11 -7.48 1.63
CA LEU A 213 -17.14 -6.45 1.48
C LEU A 213 -16.49 -5.09 1.76
N MET A 214 -16.31 -4.30 0.72
CA MET A 214 -15.66 -3.00 0.80
C MET A 214 -16.67 -1.90 1.09
N GLY A 215 -16.32 -0.94 1.94
CA GLY A 215 -17.14 0.25 2.18
C GLY A 215 -17.20 1.13 0.93
N GLY A 216 -18.37 1.74 0.67
CA GLY A 216 -18.61 2.46 -0.59
C GLY A 216 -17.67 3.65 -0.83
N THR A 217 -17.18 4.33 0.21
CA THR A 217 -16.17 5.40 0.10
C THR A 217 -14.82 4.85 -0.35
N LEU A 218 -14.36 3.79 0.32
CA LEU A 218 -13.10 3.14 -0.02
C LEU A 218 -13.15 2.50 -1.41
N GLU A 219 -14.27 1.86 -1.79
CA GLU A 219 -14.45 1.27 -3.12
C GLU A 219 -14.31 2.31 -4.22
N LYS A 220 -14.94 3.49 -4.07
CA LYS A 220 -14.84 4.59 -5.04
C LYS A 220 -13.39 5.08 -5.16
N MET A 221 -12.71 5.29 -4.06
CA MET A 221 -11.31 5.72 -4.03
C MET A 221 -10.39 4.71 -4.73
N LEU A 222 -10.52 3.43 -4.44
CA LEU A 222 -9.68 2.39 -5.04
C LEU A 222 -10.07 2.06 -6.49
N ALA A 223 -11.28 2.41 -6.93
CA ALA A 223 -11.73 2.22 -8.31
C ALA A 223 -10.97 3.11 -9.31
N GLU A 224 -10.34 4.19 -8.88
CA GLU A 224 -9.46 5.02 -9.70
C GLU A 224 -8.22 4.25 -10.18
N ALA A 225 -7.77 3.25 -9.40
CA ALA A 225 -6.74 2.30 -9.78
C ALA A 225 -7.30 0.87 -9.82
N PRO A 226 -7.96 0.44 -10.93
CA PRO A 226 -8.74 -0.79 -10.99
C PRO A 226 -7.94 -2.06 -10.68
N THR A 227 -6.62 -2.06 -10.87
CA THR A 227 -5.74 -3.17 -10.51
C THR A 227 -5.66 -3.40 -9.01
N THR A 228 -5.93 -2.37 -8.20
CA THR A 228 -5.91 -2.47 -6.73
C THR A 228 -7.03 -3.38 -6.20
N LEU A 229 -8.18 -3.38 -6.85
CA LEU A 229 -9.31 -4.22 -6.44
C LEU A 229 -9.03 -5.73 -6.61
N GLN A 230 -8.02 -6.10 -7.40
CA GLN A 230 -7.58 -7.50 -7.57
C GLN A 230 -6.87 -8.07 -6.33
N TYR A 231 -6.49 -7.21 -5.38
CA TYR A 231 -5.91 -7.65 -4.12
C TYR A 231 -6.93 -8.20 -3.11
N PHE A 232 -8.22 -8.16 -3.47
CA PHE A 232 -9.31 -8.57 -2.60
C PHE A 232 -10.12 -9.72 -3.21
N PRO A 233 -10.52 -10.72 -2.40
CA PRO A 233 -11.40 -11.80 -2.84
C PRO A 233 -12.85 -11.27 -2.97
N MET A 234 -13.11 -10.58 -4.07
CA MET A 234 -14.42 -10.00 -4.38
C MET A 234 -14.78 -10.21 -5.86
N ARG A 235 -16.06 -10.45 -6.14
CA ARG A 235 -16.56 -10.51 -7.51
C ARG A 235 -16.89 -9.10 -8.00
N ARG A 236 -16.40 -8.76 -9.19
CA ARG A 236 -16.77 -7.51 -9.85
C ARG A 236 -18.06 -7.68 -10.62
N SER A 237 -18.85 -6.60 -10.77
CA SER A 237 -20.05 -6.60 -11.59
C SER A 237 -19.81 -7.06 -13.05
N ARG A 238 -18.59 -6.90 -13.57
CA ARG A 238 -18.20 -7.40 -14.91
C ARG A 238 -18.06 -8.92 -14.97
N ASP A 239 -17.74 -9.58 -13.87
CA ASP A 239 -17.56 -11.03 -13.83
C ASP A 239 -18.92 -11.75 -13.96
N PHE A 240 -20.02 -11.10 -13.55
CA PHE A 240 -21.38 -11.61 -13.74
C PHE A 240 -21.80 -11.60 -15.22
N LEU A 241 -21.33 -10.66 -16.03
CA LEU A 241 -21.66 -10.57 -17.45
C LEU A 241 -20.95 -11.67 -18.27
N ALA A 242 -19.76 -12.11 -17.84
CA ALA A 242 -19.04 -13.19 -18.50
C ALA A 242 -19.64 -14.57 -18.24
N LEU A 243 -20.27 -14.78 -17.08
CA LEU A 243 -20.92 -16.05 -16.73
C LEU A 243 -22.34 -16.18 -17.31
N GLY A 244 -22.98 -15.07 -17.71
CA GLY A 244 -24.33 -15.06 -18.28
C GLY A 244 -24.41 -15.41 -19.77
N THR A 245 -23.30 -15.49 -20.50
CA THR A 245 -23.30 -15.74 -21.95
C THR A 245 -23.20 -17.22 -22.33
N ASP A 246 -22.92 -18.13 -21.39
CA ASP A 246 -22.79 -19.56 -21.67
C ASP A 246 -24.08 -20.39 -21.42
N SER A 247 -25.19 -19.73 -21.03
CA SER A 247 -26.44 -20.44 -20.67
C SER A 247 -27.52 -20.45 -21.77
N GLU A 248 -27.27 -19.87 -22.93
CA GLU A 248 -28.27 -19.87 -24.04
C GLU A 248 -27.77 -20.57 -25.29
N VAL A 249 -27.32 -21.82 -25.18
CA VAL A 249 -27.32 -22.76 -26.32
C VAL A 249 -27.49 -24.18 -25.78
N ARG A 250 -28.76 -24.56 -25.54
CA ARG A 250 -29.20 -25.95 -25.73
C ARG A 250 -30.72 -26.05 -25.83
#